data_0faf362fd46167de559e0b885f65fe28
#
_entry.id   0faf362fd46167de559e0b885f65fe28
#
_cell.length_a   1.000
_cell.length_b   1.000
_cell.length_c   1.000
_cell.angle_alpha   90.00
_cell.angle_beta   90.00
_cell.angle_gamma   90.00
#
_symmetry.space_group_name_H-M   'P 1'
#
loop_
_entity.id
_entity.type
_entity.pdbx_description
1 polymer ?
#
loop_
_entity_poly.entity_id
_entity_poly.type
_entity_poly.pdbx_seq_one_letter_code
_entity_poly.pdbx_strand_id
1 'polypeptide(L)'
;SKLFNDFWMEDQGFIERESFGDLRDLVGRPHGEQATITVGPTDVLTTAHNRLRNAGFSQLPVMDGGRLVGIVTEDAIIQFVYGHPELMAAPVEDAMESVFIKLDKTASVNSLVAMLRVQPYAAVLDGEDFVGLITRSDVLNYLRRQV
;
A
#
# COMPACT_ATOMS: atom_id res chain seq x y z
N SER A 1 -10.32 12.12 18.53
CA SER A 1 -10.15 12.35 18.35
C SER A 1 -10.18 12.00 18.35
N LYS A 2 -10.33 11.85 18.21
CA LYS A 2 -10.18 11.84 18.23
C LYS A 2 -9.89 11.43 17.95
N LEU A 3 -9.49 11.05 18.25
CA LEU A 3 -9.13 10.96 18.07
C LEU A 3 -8.71 10.97 18.36
N PHE A 4 -8.19 10.83 18.96
CA PHE A 4 -7.71 11.13 19.24
C PHE A 4 -7.36 10.85 19.75
N ASN A 5 -6.93 10.69 20.15
CA ASN A 5 -6.58 10.75 20.71
C ASN A 5 -6.32 10.12 21.15
N ASP A 6 -5.75 9.65 21.46
CA ASP A 6 -5.46 9.54 21.87
C ASP A 6 -5.49 9.44 22.30
N PHE A 7 -5.27 9.45 22.65
CA PHE A 7 -5.25 9.82 22.98
C PHE A 7 -5.60 9.76 23.42
N TRP A 8 -5.62 9.75 23.71
CA TRP A 8 -5.99 10.03 24.05
C TRP A 8 -5.98 9.45 24.32
N MET A 9 -5.76 9.18 24.36
CA MET A 9 -5.66 8.94 24.50
C MET A 9 -5.50 8.37 24.68
N GLU A 10 -5.19 8.11 24.79
CA GLU A 10 -5.01 7.87 24.91
C GLU A 10 -5.48 7.79 25.06
N ASP A 11 -5.72 8.00 25.34
CA ASP A 11 -6.34 7.99 25.30
C ASP A 11 -7.24 7.85 25.03
N GLN A 12 -7.45 8.11 24.85
CA GLN A 12 -8.38 7.84 24.45
C GLN A 12 -8.71 6.98 23.78
N GLY A 13 -8.48 6.36 23.42
CA GLY A 13 -9.07 5.26 22.66
C GLY A 13 -8.35 3.97 22.78
N PHE A 14 -8.27 3.24 23.63
CA PHE A 14 -7.72 2.17 23.90
C PHE A 14 -8.19 0.77 23.77
N ILE A 15 -9.47 0.41 23.90
CA ILE A 15 -10.06 -0.88 23.64
C ILE A 15 -9.75 -1.37 22.23
N GLU A 16 -9.78 -0.47 21.30
CA GLU A 16 -9.44 -0.78 19.92
C GLU A 16 -8.06 -1.39 19.80
N ARG A 17 -7.10 -0.86 20.54
CA ARG A 17 -5.75 -1.38 20.47
C ARG A 17 -5.66 -2.80 21.00
N GLU A 18 -6.49 -3.12 21.97
CA GLU A 18 -6.49 -4.47 22.53
C GLU A 18 -6.99 -5.49 21.52
N SER A 19 -7.94 -5.11 20.67
CA SER A 19 -8.51 -6.03 19.69
C SER A 19 -7.85 -5.90 18.32
N PHE A 20 -7.01 -4.87 18.13
CA PHE A 20 -6.46 -4.55 16.84
C PHE A 20 -5.30 -5.46 16.44
N GLY A 21 -4.42 -5.82 17.40
CA GLY A 21 -3.21 -6.56 17.09
C GLY A 21 -2.15 -5.65 16.54
N ASP A 22 -1.98 -5.61 15.21
CA ASP A 22 -1.06 -4.68 14.57
C ASP A 22 -1.57 -4.37 13.15
N LEU A 23 -0.76 -3.62 12.39
CA LEU A 23 -1.20 -3.15 11.07
C LEU A 23 -1.49 -4.28 10.08
N ARG A 24 -0.99 -5.48 10.33
CA ARG A 24 -1.28 -6.60 9.43
C ARG A 24 -2.78 -6.88 9.37
N ASP A 25 -3.51 -6.54 10.43
CA ASP A 25 -4.96 -6.76 10.48
C ASP A 25 -5.72 -5.89 9.48
N LEU A 26 -5.11 -4.79 9.02
CA LEU A 26 -5.74 -3.88 8.07
C LEU A 26 -5.38 -4.18 6.63
N VAL A 27 -4.36 -5.01 6.40
CA VAL A 27 -3.95 -5.31 5.04
C VAL A 27 -5.05 -6.10 4.35
N GLY A 28 -5.55 -5.57 3.22
CA GLY A 28 -6.63 -6.22 2.51
C GLY A 28 -6.21 -7.47 1.77
N ARG A 29 -4.93 -7.54 1.36
CA ARG A 29 -4.40 -8.70 0.62
C ARG A 29 -3.00 -9.01 1.14
N PRO A 30 -2.88 -9.87 2.13
CA PRO A 30 -1.59 -10.21 2.70
C PRO A 30 -0.68 -10.90 1.67
N HIS A 31 0.54 -10.43 1.56
CA HIS A 31 1.50 -10.95 0.59
C HIS A 31 1.86 -12.41 0.89
N GLY A 32 2.05 -12.72 2.18
CA GLY A 32 2.43 -14.07 2.59
C GLY A 32 1.39 -15.12 2.26
N GLU A 33 0.16 -14.73 2.00
CA GLU A 33 -0.92 -15.64 1.60
C GLU A 33 -1.10 -15.66 0.09
N GLN A 34 -0.20 -15.03 -0.64
CA GLN A 34 -0.21 -14.97 -2.10
C GLN A 34 -1.48 -14.35 -2.67
N ALA A 35 -2.18 -13.56 -1.85
CA ALA A 35 -3.35 -12.82 -2.30
C ALA A 35 -2.97 -11.49 -2.92
N THR A 36 -1.72 -11.06 -2.76
CA THR A 36 -1.22 -9.80 -3.30
C THR A 36 -0.80 -9.98 -4.75
N ILE A 37 -1.31 -9.12 -5.60
CA ILE A 37 -0.92 -9.08 -7.01
C ILE A 37 0.28 -8.14 -7.11
N THR A 38 1.35 -8.58 -7.73
CA THR A 38 2.60 -7.82 -7.83
C THR A 38 3.11 -7.84 -9.26
N VAL A 39 4.16 -7.07 -9.51
CA VAL A 39 4.93 -7.13 -10.75
C VAL A 39 6.41 -7.11 -10.40
N GLY A 40 7.25 -7.55 -11.33
CA GLY A 40 8.69 -7.43 -11.20
C GLY A 40 9.20 -6.15 -11.86
N PRO A 41 10.40 -5.70 -11.50
CA PRO A 41 10.95 -4.46 -12.05
C PRO A 41 11.22 -4.53 -13.55
N THR A 42 11.48 -5.72 -14.08
CA THR A 42 11.76 -5.89 -15.52
C THR A 42 10.52 -6.26 -16.33
N ASP A 43 9.37 -6.47 -15.69
CA ASP A 43 8.12 -6.65 -16.41
C ASP A 43 7.80 -5.36 -17.15
N VAL A 44 7.16 -5.47 -18.32
CA VAL A 44 6.82 -4.27 -19.08
C VAL A 44 5.59 -3.59 -18.52
N LEU A 45 5.46 -2.29 -18.77
CA LEU A 45 4.34 -1.50 -18.23
C LEU A 45 2.99 -2.01 -18.70
N THR A 46 2.90 -2.58 -19.90
CA THR A 46 1.65 -3.18 -20.36
C THR A 46 1.20 -4.29 -19.41
N THR A 47 2.13 -5.11 -18.93
CA THR A 47 1.81 -6.17 -17.96
C THR A 47 1.27 -5.57 -16.67
N ALA A 48 1.94 -4.52 -16.16
CA ALA A 48 1.48 -3.87 -14.92
C ALA A 48 0.08 -3.29 -15.11
N HIS A 49 -0.15 -2.61 -16.23
CA HIS A 49 -1.46 -2.01 -16.50
C HIS A 49 -2.55 -3.07 -16.57
N ASN A 50 -2.27 -4.20 -17.23
CA ASN A 50 -3.25 -5.28 -17.31
C ASN A 50 -3.58 -5.84 -15.93
N ARG A 51 -2.58 -5.99 -15.06
CA ARG A 51 -2.82 -6.48 -13.70
C ARG A 51 -3.60 -5.49 -12.86
N LEU A 52 -3.30 -4.20 -12.99
CA LEU A 52 -4.06 -3.16 -12.32
C LEU A 52 -5.52 -3.21 -12.74
N ARG A 53 -5.75 -3.25 -14.06
CA ARG A 53 -7.11 -3.20 -14.60
C ARG A 53 -7.91 -4.44 -14.21
N ASN A 54 -7.31 -5.62 -14.33
CA ASN A 54 -8.01 -6.87 -14.05
C ASN A 54 -8.36 -7.01 -12.58
N ALA A 55 -7.54 -6.46 -11.69
CA ALA A 55 -7.78 -6.53 -10.25
C ALA A 55 -8.60 -5.35 -9.73
N GLY A 56 -8.79 -4.31 -10.53
CA GLY A 56 -9.48 -3.10 -10.07
C GLY A 56 -8.66 -2.30 -9.09
N PHE A 57 -7.34 -2.32 -9.22
CA PHE A 57 -6.43 -1.61 -8.31
C PHE A 57 -5.85 -0.37 -8.98
N SER A 58 -5.39 0.57 -8.16
CA SER A 58 -4.73 1.79 -8.64
C SER A 58 -3.22 1.74 -8.44
N GLN A 59 -2.70 0.78 -7.68
CA GLN A 59 -1.27 0.63 -7.44
C GLN A 59 -0.93 -0.84 -7.25
N LEU A 60 0.31 -1.19 -7.60
CA LEU A 60 0.86 -2.54 -7.41
C LEU A 60 2.23 -2.46 -6.78
N PRO A 61 2.54 -3.39 -5.86
CA PRO A 61 3.91 -3.53 -5.38
C PRO A 61 4.81 -4.08 -6.49
N VAL A 62 6.03 -3.55 -6.56
CA VAL A 62 7.07 -4.07 -7.46
C VAL A 62 8.04 -4.85 -6.60
N MET A 63 8.13 -6.15 -6.88
CA MET A 63 8.92 -7.07 -6.07
C MET A 63 10.10 -7.59 -6.87
N ASP A 64 11.26 -7.62 -6.26
CA ASP A 64 12.48 -8.14 -6.86
C ASP A 64 13.12 -9.12 -5.86
N GLY A 65 13.05 -10.40 -6.19
CA GLY A 65 13.66 -11.44 -5.37
C GLY A 65 13.10 -11.48 -3.95
N GLY A 66 11.81 -11.21 -3.79
CA GLY A 66 11.17 -11.22 -2.48
C GLY A 66 11.26 -9.90 -1.74
N ARG A 67 11.89 -8.89 -2.34
CA ARG A 67 12.03 -7.56 -1.73
C ARG A 67 11.15 -6.56 -2.44
N LEU A 68 10.50 -5.70 -1.66
CA LEU A 68 9.72 -4.60 -2.22
C LEU A 68 10.69 -3.51 -2.68
N VAL A 69 10.72 -3.25 -3.99
CA VAL A 69 11.65 -2.26 -4.56
C VAL A 69 10.95 -1.01 -5.05
N GLY A 70 9.63 -1.05 -5.20
CA GLY A 70 8.90 0.12 -5.68
C GLY A 70 7.41 -0.13 -5.67
N ILE A 71 6.70 0.92 -6.03
CA ILE A 71 5.24 0.87 -6.22
C ILE A 71 4.96 1.47 -7.60
N VAL A 72 4.19 0.77 -8.43
CA VAL A 72 3.76 1.33 -9.70
C VAL A 72 2.29 1.70 -9.58
N THR A 73 1.96 2.94 -9.96
CA THR A 73 0.59 3.47 -9.87
C THR A 73 0.08 3.80 -11.25
N GLU A 74 -1.23 3.87 -11.37
CA GLU A 74 -1.84 4.32 -12.62
C GLU A 74 -1.35 5.72 -12.98
N ASP A 75 -1.26 6.61 -11.98
CA ASP A 75 -0.80 7.96 -12.23
C ASP A 75 0.64 7.99 -12.74
N ALA A 76 1.52 7.20 -12.14
CA ALA A 76 2.92 7.15 -12.57
C ALA A 76 3.03 6.64 -14.02
N ILE A 77 2.22 5.65 -14.38
CA ILE A 77 2.21 5.15 -15.76
C ILE A 77 1.77 6.26 -16.71
N ILE A 78 0.66 6.94 -16.37
CA ILE A 78 0.16 8.03 -17.22
C ILE A 78 1.23 9.09 -17.42
N GLN A 79 1.88 9.54 -16.34
CA GLN A 79 2.88 10.59 -16.44
C GLN A 79 4.08 10.16 -17.27
N PHE A 80 4.43 8.87 -17.21
CA PHE A 80 5.58 8.36 -17.93
C PHE A 80 5.32 8.19 -19.43
N VAL A 81 4.11 7.71 -19.78
CA VAL A 81 3.82 7.36 -21.20
C VAL A 81 3.09 8.46 -21.97
N TYR A 82 2.61 9.50 -21.28
CA TYR A 82 1.83 10.54 -21.95
C TYR A 82 2.66 11.20 -23.04
N GLY A 83 2.15 11.18 -24.25
CA GLY A 83 2.89 11.70 -25.41
C GLY A 83 3.87 10.72 -26.02
N HIS A 84 4.11 9.57 -25.36
CA HIS A 84 5.07 8.57 -25.83
C HIS A 84 4.51 7.17 -25.58
N PRO A 85 3.43 6.79 -26.29
CA PRO A 85 2.75 5.50 -26.01
C PRO A 85 3.64 4.28 -26.22
N GLU A 86 4.72 4.42 -27.02
CA GLU A 86 5.66 3.33 -27.19
C GLU A 86 6.34 2.95 -25.87
N LEU A 87 6.35 3.85 -24.88
CA LEU A 87 6.94 3.56 -23.56
C LEU A 87 6.14 2.56 -22.75
N MET A 88 4.95 2.17 -23.20
CA MET A 88 4.25 1.05 -22.55
C MET A 88 5.03 -0.26 -22.65
N ALA A 89 6.00 -0.35 -23.57
CA ALA A 89 6.89 -1.50 -23.66
C ALA A 89 8.13 -1.38 -22.76
N ALA A 90 8.27 -0.27 -22.04
CA ALA A 90 9.41 -0.07 -21.14
C ALA A 90 9.21 -0.90 -19.85
N PRO A 91 10.32 -1.22 -19.16
CA PRO A 91 10.21 -1.94 -17.90
C PRO A 91 9.56 -1.10 -16.80
N VAL A 92 8.89 -1.78 -15.89
CA VAL A 92 8.18 -1.14 -14.78
C VAL A 92 9.12 -0.26 -13.95
N GLU A 93 10.38 -0.69 -13.78
CA GLU A 93 11.33 0.06 -12.95
C GLU A 93 11.57 1.48 -13.47
N ASP A 94 11.31 1.74 -14.77
CA ASP A 94 11.49 3.07 -15.32
C ASP A 94 10.39 4.04 -14.90
N ALA A 95 9.24 3.55 -14.48
CA ALA A 95 8.10 4.39 -14.12
C ALA A 95 7.68 4.25 -12.65
N MET A 96 8.18 3.25 -11.94
CA MET A 96 7.75 3.00 -10.58
C MET A 96 8.24 4.10 -9.62
N GLU A 97 7.55 4.25 -8.51
CA GLU A 97 7.98 5.09 -7.41
C GLU A 97 8.88 4.24 -6.53
N SER A 98 10.11 4.69 -6.30
CA SER A 98 11.04 3.97 -5.43
C SER A 98 11.20 4.65 -4.06
N VAL A 99 10.65 5.86 -3.91
CA VAL A 99 10.63 6.58 -2.64
C VAL A 99 9.17 6.74 -2.23
N PHE A 100 8.75 6.02 -1.22
CA PHE A 100 7.36 6.00 -0.78
C PHE A 100 7.32 5.70 0.71
N ILE A 101 6.15 5.94 1.32
CA ILE A 101 5.98 5.77 2.75
C ILE A 101 5.86 4.30 3.09
N LYS A 102 6.69 3.85 4.02
CA LYS A 102 6.69 2.49 4.56
C LYS A 102 6.44 2.57 6.05
N LEU A 103 5.67 1.62 6.56
CA LEU A 103 5.39 1.53 7.98
C LEU A 103 5.73 0.14 8.46
N ASP A 104 6.32 0.05 9.65
CA ASP A 104 6.47 -1.25 10.29
C ASP A 104 5.10 -1.71 10.76
N LYS A 105 4.90 -3.02 10.81
CA LYS A 105 3.62 -3.59 11.25
C LYS A 105 3.19 -3.11 12.63
N THR A 106 4.14 -2.67 13.46
CA THR A 106 3.86 -2.20 14.82
C THR A 106 3.54 -0.71 14.89
N ALA A 107 3.58 0.01 13.77
CA ALA A 107 3.24 1.42 13.75
C ALA A 107 1.78 1.61 14.17
N SER A 108 1.47 2.79 14.68
CA SER A 108 0.13 3.08 15.19
C SER A 108 -0.84 3.36 14.05
N VAL A 109 -2.12 3.13 14.34
CA VAL A 109 -3.19 3.51 13.39
C VAL A 109 -3.16 5.02 13.15
N ASN A 110 -2.84 5.80 14.19
CA ASN A 110 -2.74 7.25 14.02
C ASN A 110 -1.67 7.61 13.00
N SER A 111 -0.51 6.95 13.04
CA SER A 111 0.54 7.18 12.06
C SER A 111 0.07 6.80 10.65
N LEU A 112 -0.61 5.67 10.53
CA LEU A 112 -1.16 5.21 9.26
C LEU A 112 -2.14 6.24 8.69
N VAL A 113 -3.08 6.72 9.50
CA VAL A 113 -4.09 7.67 9.05
C VAL A 113 -3.41 8.96 8.58
N ALA A 114 -2.40 9.44 9.32
CA ALA A 114 -1.67 10.64 8.93
C ALA A 114 -0.97 10.44 7.57
N MET A 115 -0.37 9.27 7.36
CA MET A 115 0.33 8.99 6.10
C MET A 115 -0.63 8.93 4.92
N LEU A 116 -1.83 8.41 5.14
CA LEU A 116 -2.82 8.29 4.06
C LEU A 116 -3.39 9.62 3.61
N ARG A 117 -3.09 10.73 4.30
CA ARG A 117 -3.40 12.06 3.80
C ARG A 117 -2.48 12.47 2.66
N VAL A 118 -1.24 11.96 2.68
CA VAL A 118 -0.20 12.36 1.75
C VAL A 118 -0.11 11.40 0.58
N GLN A 119 -0.34 10.12 0.83
CA GLN A 119 -0.12 9.05 -0.13
C GLN A 119 -1.32 8.10 -0.03
N PRO A 120 -1.90 7.66 -1.17
CA PRO A 120 -3.13 6.86 -1.13
C PRO A 120 -2.95 5.43 -0.65
N TYR A 121 -1.74 5.04 -0.32
CA TYR A 121 -1.42 3.69 0.17
C TYR A 121 -0.28 3.78 1.16
N ALA A 122 -0.11 2.74 1.97
CA ALA A 122 1.05 2.58 2.83
C ALA A 122 1.56 1.16 2.68
N ALA A 123 2.87 1.00 2.53
CA ALA A 123 3.49 -0.31 2.48
C ALA A 123 3.82 -0.75 3.91
N VAL A 124 3.37 -1.94 4.29
CA VAL A 124 3.59 -2.47 5.63
C VAL A 124 4.66 -3.54 5.56
N LEU A 125 5.64 -3.42 6.43
CA LEU A 125 6.76 -4.33 6.52
C LEU A 125 6.83 -4.98 7.89
N ASP A 126 7.35 -6.19 7.92
CA ASP A 126 7.71 -6.88 9.15
C ASP A 126 9.23 -7.06 9.06
N GLY A 127 9.97 -6.13 9.69
CA GLY A 127 11.39 -6.04 9.44
C GLY A 127 11.63 -5.66 7.98
N GLU A 128 12.23 -6.56 7.22
CA GLU A 128 12.43 -6.33 5.78
C GLU A 128 11.41 -7.08 4.92
N ASP A 129 10.54 -7.87 5.53
CA ASP A 129 9.57 -8.66 4.78
C ASP A 129 8.35 -7.82 4.45
N PHE A 130 7.94 -7.86 3.20
CA PHE A 130 6.76 -7.13 2.76
C PHE A 130 5.50 -7.87 3.19
N VAL A 131 4.65 -7.21 3.97
CA VAL A 131 3.39 -7.79 4.44
C VAL A 131 2.27 -7.50 3.44
N GLY A 132 2.19 -6.27 2.96
CA GLY A 132 1.14 -5.88 2.02
C GLY A 132 0.92 -4.38 2.04
N LEU A 133 -0.02 -3.93 1.23
CA LEU A 133 -0.40 -2.52 1.17
C LEU A 133 -1.67 -2.30 1.97
N ILE A 134 -1.75 -1.14 2.62
CA ILE A 134 -2.99 -0.66 3.21
C ILE A 134 -3.41 0.56 2.42
N THR A 135 -4.64 0.57 1.96
CA THR A 135 -5.20 1.70 1.20
C THR A 135 -6.21 2.43 2.08
N ARG A 136 -6.66 3.58 1.60
CA ARG A 136 -7.72 4.33 2.28
C ARG A 136 -8.98 3.48 2.43
N SER A 137 -9.28 2.68 1.42
CA SER A 137 -10.44 1.80 1.43
C SER A 137 -10.33 0.77 2.55
N ASP A 138 -9.13 0.22 2.76
CA ASP A 138 -8.92 -0.76 3.83
C ASP A 138 -9.18 -0.17 5.20
N VAL A 139 -8.75 1.09 5.42
CA VAL A 139 -8.98 1.76 6.69
C VAL A 139 -10.48 2.02 6.89
N LEU A 140 -11.16 2.48 5.83
CA LEU A 140 -12.60 2.70 5.93
C LEU A 140 -13.35 1.41 6.24
N ASN A 141 -12.93 0.29 5.64
CA ASN A 141 -13.53 -1.00 5.94
C ASN A 141 -13.30 -1.40 7.38
N TYR A 142 -12.10 -1.16 7.89
CA TYR A 142 -11.78 -1.45 9.29
C TYR A 142 -12.66 -0.61 10.22
N LEU A 143 -12.74 0.70 9.97
CA LEU A 143 -13.52 1.60 10.81
C LEU A 143 -15.00 1.24 10.81
N ARG A 144 -15.52 0.82 9.64
CA ARG A 144 -16.92 0.44 9.53
C ARG A 144 -17.23 -0.78 10.40
N ARG A 145 -16.28 -1.70 10.53
CA ARG A 145 -16.47 -2.89 11.37
C ARG A 145 -16.44 -2.58 12.85
N GLN A 146 -15.98 -1.37 13.23
CA GLN A 146 -15.94 -0.97 14.64
C GLN A 146 -17.27 -0.44 15.15
N VAL A 147 -18.24 -0.23 14.28
CA VAL A 147 -19.54 0.34 14.65
C VAL A 147 -20.54 -0.74 14.98
#